data_7600fa07002b4e92a05dfb4e199d1d19
#
_entry.id   7600fa07002b4e92a05dfb4e199d1d19
#
_cell.length_a   1.000
_cell.length_b   1.000
_cell.length_c   1.000
_cell.angle_alpha   90.00
_cell.angle_beta   90.00
_cell.angle_gamma   90.00
#
_symmetry.space_group_name_H-M   'P 1'
#
loop_
_entity.id
_entity.type
_entity.pdbx_description
1 polymer ?
#
loop_
_entity_poly.entity_id
_entity_poly.type
_entity_poly.pdbx_seq_one_letter_code
_entity_poly.pdbx_strand_id
1 'polypeptide(L)'
;KIVNFILQHAKPKSRSLDLGCGPGLYTSHLADEMHTVTGIDFNKASIEYATHKRKDIEYILGDYIMNYPTGQYDLVTMIYCDMGTHSDRDRDKLLKNIYHSLTDNGIFIFDIFSEGIINDRQEGKSWEYEPSGGFWNESEYLLLSQTFHYPRDKAFAYQYNLIVEDTIKQFIVWERYYSEKEITDLLKKIGFRKISIHKNLLGKNNFTSSSEMFIVTEK
;
A
#
# COMPACT_ATOMS: atom_id res chain seq x y z
N LYS A 1 1.37 14.51 7.31
CA LYS A 1 2.46 13.88 8.04
C LYS A 1 3.27 12.95 7.14
N ILE A 2 2.64 11.97 6.46
CA ILE A 2 3.34 10.99 5.60
C ILE A 2 4.14 11.69 4.50
N VAL A 3 3.55 12.62 3.74
CA VAL A 3 4.26 13.39 2.71
C VAL A 3 5.50 14.07 3.28
N ASN A 4 5.37 14.77 4.40
CA ASN A 4 6.52 15.43 5.04
C ASN A 4 7.60 14.43 5.46
N PHE A 5 7.20 13.25 5.92
CA PHE A 5 8.13 12.17 6.25
C PHE A 5 8.88 11.68 5.00
N ILE A 6 8.17 11.46 3.89
CA ILE A 6 8.80 11.06 2.62
C ILE A 6 9.79 12.13 2.16
N LEU A 7 9.38 13.40 2.15
CA LEU A 7 10.21 14.52 1.70
C LEU A 7 11.45 14.76 2.55
N GLN A 8 11.44 14.40 3.84
CA GLN A 8 12.63 14.47 4.70
C GLN A 8 13.73 13.47 4.29
N HIS A 9 13.36 12.39 3.62
CA HIS A 9 14.32 11.36 3.18
C HIS A 9 14.63 11.45 1.69
N ALA A 10 13.74 12.06 0.90
CA ALA A 10 13.89 12.19 -0.53
C ALA A 10 14.82 13.36 -0.90
N LYS A 11 15.58 13.22 -1.98
CA LYS A 11 16.34 14.32 -2.54
C LYS A 11 15.42 15.26 -3.31
N PRO A 12 15.62 16.58 -3.21
CA PRO A 12 14.92 17.52 -4.08
C PRO A 12 15.16 17.17 -5.55
N LYS A 13 14.14 17.38 -6.38
CA LYS A 13 14.27 17.14 -7.84
C LYS A 13 14.46 15.67 -8.23
N SER A 14 13.99 14.75 -7.43
CA SER A 14 14.04 13.32 -7.67
C SER A 14 13.03 12.87 -8.73
N ARG A 15 13.38 11.80 -9.44
CA ARG A 15 12.42 11.02 -10.22
C ARG A 15 11.81 9.95 -9.32
N SER A 16 10.50 9.98 -9.16
CA SER A 16 9.80 9.15 -8.19
C SER A 16 8.78 8.23 -8.85
N LEU A 17 8.57 7.06 -8.24
CA LEU A 17 7.52 6.09 -8.60
C LEU A 17 6.66 5.83 -7.37
N ASP A 18 5.35 5.99 -7.52
CA ASP A 18 4.35 5.73 -6.46
C ASP A 18 3.55 4.48 -6.83
N LEU A 19 3.80 3.38 -6.12
CA LEU A 19 3.17 2.08 -6.34
C LEU A 19 1.87 1.98 -5.53
N GLY A 20 0.75 1.64 -6.20
CA GLY A 20 -0.57 1.68 -5.58
C GLY A 20 -1.03 3.12 -5.33
N CYS A 21 -0.83 4.00 -6.31
CA CYS A 21 -1.07 5.44 -6.14
C CYS A 21 -2.54 5.83 -5.91
N GLY A 22 -3.48 4.92 -6.17
CA GLY A 22 -4.92 5.16 -6.06
C GLY A 22 -5.35 6.41 -6.84
N PRO A 23 -6.20 7.28 -6.24
CA PRO A 23 -6.64 8.53 -6.87
C PRO A 23 -5.57 9.64 -6.88
N GLY A 24 -4.30 9.31 -6.64
CA GLY A 24 -3.16 10.22 -6.77
C GLY A 24 -2.93 11.18 -5.61
N LEU A 25 -3.36 10.84 -4.39
CA LEU A 25 -3.21 11.74 -3.23
C LEU A 25 -1.72 12.01 -2.92
N TYR A 26 -0.93 10.96 -2.70
CA TYR A 26 0.50 11.11 -2.41
C TYR A 26 1.27 11.54 -3.64
N THR A 27 0.98 10.94 -4.79
CA THR A 27 1.58 11.28 -6.09
C THR A 27 1.47 12.78 -6.38
N SER A 28 0.29 13.39 -6.16
CA SER A 28 0.08 14.83 -6.37
C SER A 28 0.93 15.69 -5.45
N HIS A 29 0.96 15.35 -4.15
CA HIS A 29 1.78 16.09 -3.19
C HIS A 29 3.30 15.93 -3.43
N LEU A 30 3.72 14.75 -3.87
CA LEU A 30 5.12 14.53 -4.24
C LEU A 30 5.49 15.32 -5.50
N ALA A 31 4.59 15.43 -6.48
CA ALA A 31 4.83 16.17 -7.71
C ALA A 31 4.96 17.68 -7.48
N ASP A 32 4.31 18.23 -6.46
CA ASP A 32 4.46 19.63 -6.09
C ASP A 32 5.86 19.99 -5.57
N GLU A 33 6.58 19.00 -5.00
CA GLU A 33 7.90 19.16 -4.36
C GLU A 33 9.03 18.48 -5.17
N MET A 34 8.67 17.56 -6.04
CA MET A 34 9.58 16.74 -6.84
C MET A 34 9.50 17.09 -8.33
N HIS A 35 10.50 16.69 -9.12
CA HIS A 35 10.52 17.03 -10.54
C HIS A 35 9.63 16.16 -11.40
N THR A 36 9.62 14.87 -11.13
CA THR A 36 8.90 13.90 -11.97
C THR A 36 8.39 12.80 -11.08
N VAL A 37 7.08 12.61 -11.08
CA VAL A 37 6.44 11.51 -10.36
C VAL A 37 5.61 10.70 -11.36
N THR A 38 5.75 9.39 -11.31
CA THR A 38 4.90 8.42 -12.02
C THR A 38 4.08 7.67 -10.98
N GLY A 39 2.76 7.63 -11.12
CA GLY A 39 1.87 6.80 -10.29
C GLY A 39 1.40 5.57 -11.06
N ILE A 40 1.29 4.41 -10.41
CA ILE A 40 0.69 3.22 -10.99
C ILE A 40 -0.34 2.62 -10.03
N ASP A 41 -1.50 2.26 -10.58
CA ASP A 41 -2.56 1.55 -9.85
C ASP A 41 -3.37 0.68 -10.82
N PHE A 42 -3.90 -0.44 -10.34
CA PHE A 42 -4.75 -1.32 -11.15
C PHE A 42 -6.22 -0.86 -11.20
N ASN A 43 -6.63 0.06 -10.31
CA ASN A 43 -8.01 0.56 -10.27
C ASN A 43 -8.23 1.63 -11.33
N LYS A 44 -9.00 1.27 -12.36
CA LYS A 44 -9.29 2.16 -13.48
C LYS A 44 -9.95 3.47 -13.05
N ALA A 45 -10.95 3.43 -12.17
CA ALA A 45 -11.65 4.64 -11.74
C ALA A 45 -10.73 5.60 -10.98
N SER A 46 -9.83 5.06 -10.14
CA SER A 46 -8.80 5.84 -9.44
C SER A 46 -7.85 6.54 -10.40
N ILE A 47 -7.35 5.81 -11.41
CA ILE A 47 -6.43 6.37 -12.42
C ILE A 47 -7.13 7.42 -13.29
N GLU A 48 -8.36 7.18 -13.73
CA GLU A 48 -9.15 8.17 -14.48
C GLU A 48 -9.34 9.45 -13.67
N TYR A 49 -9.70 9.34 -12.39
CA TYR A 49 -9.83 10.49 -11.49
C TYR A 49 -8.49 11.23 -11.32
N ALA A 50 -7.41 10.51 -11.02
CA ALA A 50 -6.08 11.10 -10.83
C ALA A 50 -5.60 11.85 -12.09
N THR A 51 -5.73 11.23 -13.25
CA THR A 51 -5.36 11.81 -14.55
C THR A 51 -6.19 13.06 -14.88
N HIS A 52 -7.49 13.03 -14.56
CA HIS A 52 -8.34 14.21 -14.79
C HIS A 52 -7.92 15.38 -13.88
N LYS A 53 -7.57 15.09 -12.64
CA LYS A 53 -7.20 16.09 -11.64
C LYS A 53 -5.80 16.70 -11.86
N ARG A 54 -4.82 15.88 -12.29
CA ARG A 54 -3.40 16.28 -12.47
C ARG A 54 -2.88 15.77 -13.81
N LYS A 55 -3.10 16.54 -14.85
CA LYS A 55 -2.68 16.21 -16.24
C LYS A 55 -1.16 16.32 -16.46
N ASP A 56 -0.47 16.95 -15.55
CA ASP A 56 0.98 17.13 -15.53
C ASP A 56 1.74 15.95 -14.93
N ILE A 57 1.03 14.95 -14.38
CA ILE A 57 1.61 13.75 -13.79
C ILE A 57 1.32 12.54 -14.69
N GLU A 58 2.31 11.67 -14.83
CA GLU A 58 2.14 10.39 -15.53
C GLU A 58 1.43 9.38 -14.59
N TYR A 59 0.24 8.92 -15.00
CA TYR A 59 -0.48 7.84 -14.33
C TYR A 59 -0.62 6.63 -15.22
N ILE A 60 -0.27 5.46 -14.71
CA ILE A 60 -0.28 4.18 -15.41
C ILE A 60 -1.40 3.31 -14.83
N LEU A 61 -2.34 2.89 -15.67
CA LEU A 61 -3.29 1.84 -15.32
C LEU A 61 -2.62 0.48 -15.48
N GLY A 62 -2.36 -0.23 -14.40
CA GLY A 62 -1.69 -1.51 -14.45
C GLY A 62 -1.43 -2.15 -13.10
N ASP A 63 -1.21 -3.45 -13.13
CA ASP A 63 -0.74 -4.24 -12.00
C ASP A 63 0.80 -4.20 -11.96
N TYR A 64 1.37 -3.54 -10.96
CA TYR A 64 2.82 -3.41 -10.81
C TYR A 64 3.54 -4.73 -10.48
N ILE A 65 2.83 -5.80 -10.10
CA ILE A 65 3.40 -7.15 -9.98
C ILE A 65 3.65 -7.77 -11.35
N MET A 66 2.71 -7.57 -12.27
CA MET A 66 2.77 -8.15 -13.62
C MET A 66 3.54 -7.26 -14.59
N ASN A 67 3.32 -5.95 -14.53
CA ASN A 67 3.83 -4.95 -15.45
C ASN A 67 4.52 -3.82 -14.69
N TYR A 68 5.65 -4.13 -14.03
CA TYR A 68 6.41 -3.14 -13.29
C TYR A 68 6.92 -2.02 -14.22
N PRO A 69 6.73 -0.72 -13.88
CA PRO A 69 7.18 0.39 -14.72
C PRO A 69 8.68 0.37 -14.96
N THR A 70 9.08 0.51 -16.24
CA THR A 70 10.49 0.58 -16.60
C THR A 70 11.06 1.96 -16.28
N GLY A 71 12.29 2.01 -15.79
CA GLY A 71 12.97 3.28 -15.50
C GLY A 71 14.00 3.14 -14.40
N GLN A 72 14.62 4.29 -14.11
CA GLN A 72 15.51 4.45 -12.96
C GLN A 72 14.91 5.55 -12.09
N TYR A 73 14.68 5.24 -10.82
CA TYR A 73 14.02 6.12 -9.87
C TYR A 73 14.94 6.44 -8.70
N ASP A 74 14.90 7.68 -8.24
CA ASP A 74 15.62 8.09 -7.03
C ASP A 74 14.81 7.78 -5.78
N LEU A 75 13.47 7.72 -5.93
CA LEU A 75 12.52 7.39 -4.88
C LEU A 75 11.46 6.43 -5.41
N VAL A 76 11.18 5.38 -4.66
CA VAL A 76 9.98 4.55 -4.84
C VAL A 76 9.18 4.63 -3.55
N THR A 77 7.87 4.84 -3.65
CA THR A 77 6.94 4.82 -2.51
C THR A 77 5.88 3.72 -2.68
N MET A 78 5.44 3.16 -1.57
CA MET A 78 4.33 2.22 -1.50
C MET A 78 3.64 2.39 -0.15
N ILE A 79 2.55 3.13 -0.12
CA ILE A 79 1.91 3.62 1.12
C ILE A 79 0.52 2.99 1.31
N TYR A 80 0.08 2.90 2.55
CA TYR A 80 -1.14 2.22 3.03
C TYR A 80 -0.98 0.71 3.24
N CYS A 81 0.18 0.27 3.71
CA CYS A 81 0.47 -1.13 4.06
C CYS A 81 0.24 -2.12 2.90
N ASP A 82 0.28 -1.64 1.67
CA ASP A 82 -0.03 -2.41 0.46
C ASP A 82 0.91 -3.62 0.27
N MET A 83 2.16 -3.51 0.75
CA MET A 83 3.12 -4.62 0.78
C MET A 83 2.57 -5.87 1.48
N GLY A 84 1.72 -5.70 2.49
CA GLY A 84 1.11 -6.79 3.26
C GLY A 84 0.00 -7.55 2.51
N THR A 85 -0.48 -7.04 1.39
CA THR A 85 -1.55 -7.68 0.60
C THR A 85 -1.04 -8.76 -0.35
N HIS A 86 0.27 -8.84 -0.57
CA HIS A 86 0.88 -9.74 -1.53
C HIS A 86 1.29 -11.08 -0.92
N SER A 87 1.24 -12.13 -1.76
CA SER A 87 1.86 -13.40 -1.43
C SER A 87 3.38 -13.23 -1.26
N ASP A 88 4.01 -14.16 -0.53
CA ASP A 88 5.48 -14.13 -0.34
C ASP A 88 6.23 -14.11 -1.68
N ARG A 89 5.74 -14.88 -2.66
CA ARG A 89 6.32 -14.95 -4.00
C ARG A 89 6.22 -13.61 -4.74
N ASP A 90 5.06 -12.99 -4.70
CA ASP A 90 4.82 -11.75 -5.43
C ASP A 90 5.50 -10.56 -4.74
N ARG A 91 5.51 -10.55 -3.40
CA ARG A 91 6.30 -9.61 -2.60
C ARG A 91 7.80 -9.70 -2.92
N ASP A 92 8.36 -10.92 -2.97
CA ASP A 92 9.79 -11.10 -3.26
C ASP A 92 10.13 -10.68 -4.70
N LYS A 93 9.23 -10.93 -5.65
CA LYS A 93 9.35 -10.43 -7.02
C LYS A 93 9.32 -8.89 -7.05
N LEU A 94 8.35 -8.29 -6.37
CA LEU A 94 8.19 -6.84 -6.28
C LEU A 94 9.40 -6.16 -5.68
N LEU A 95 9.90 -6.64 -4.55
CA LEU A 95 11.09 -6.08 -3.90
C LEU A 95 12.33 -6.13 -4.80
N LYS A 96 12.50 -7.20 -5.59
CA LYS A 96 13.58 -7.27 -6.59
C LYS A 96 13.39 -6.24 -7.70
N ASN A 97 12.16 -6.08 -8.21
CA ASN A 97 11.87 -5.09 -9.24
C ASN A 97 12.14 -3.67 -8.72
N ILE A 98 11.70 -3.35 -7.49
CA ILE A 98 11.99 -2.08 -6.82
C ILE A 98 13.51 -1.86 -6.71
N TYR A 99 14.24 -2.85 -6.19
CA TYR A 99 15.69 -2.77 -6.05
C TYR A 99 16.39 -2.47 -7.39
N HIS A 100 16.00 -3.16 -8.47
CA HIS A 100 16.60 -2.96 -9.79
C HIS A 100 16.22 -1.62 -10.42
N SER A 101 15.02 -1.10 -10.16
CA SER A 101 14.55 0.18 -10.69
C SER A 101 15.11 1.39 -9.95
N LEU A 102 15.67 1.22 -8.76
CA LEU A 102 16.31 2.31 -8.03
C LEU A 102 17.67 2.65 -8.63
N THR A 103 17.97 3.95 -8.69
CA THR A 103 19.31 4.48 -8.95
C THR A 103 20.28 4.09 -7.81
N ASP A 104 21.59 4.19 -8.04
CA ASP A 104 22.55 4.04 -6.96
C ASP A 104 22.28 5.09 -5.85
N ASN A 105 22.14 4.63 -4.59
CA ASN A 105 21.62 5.40 -3.45
C ASN A 105 20.16 5.90 -3.62
N GLY A 106 19.38 5.26 -4.47
CA GLY A 106 17.94 5.46 -4.55
C GLY A 106 17.25 4.88 -3.31
N ILE A 107 16.12 5.47 -2.93
CA ILE A 107 15.43 5.21 -1.67
C ILE A 107 14.08 4.54 -1.93
N PHE A 108 13.77 3.52 -1.15
CA PHE A 108 12.44 2.94 -1.08
C PHE A 108 11.80 3.24 0.26
N ILE A 109 10.60 3.81 0.25
CA ILE A 109 9.80 4.13 1.44
C ILE A 109 8.45 3.43 1.33
N PHE A 110 8.12 2.65 2.35
CA PHE A 110 6.86 1.94 2.42
C PHE A 110 6.41 1.74 3.86
N ASP A 111 5.17 1.38 4.05
CA ASP A 111 4.65 1.00 5.36
C ASP A 111 4.07 -0.41 5.35
N ILE A 112 4.08 -1.03 6.52
CA ILE A 112 3.55 -2.35 6.80
C ILE A 112 2.99 -2.39 8.22
N PHE A 113 2.14 -3.35 8.49
CA PHE A 113 1.72 -3.63 9.86
C PHE A 113 2.79 -4.38 10.64
N SER A 114 3.00 -3.95 11.88
CA SER A 114 3.77 -4.68 12.89
C SER A 114 2.92 -5.76 13.57
N GLU A 115 3.56 -6.62 14.37
CA GLU A 115 2.88 -7.60 15.23
C GLU A 115 1.88 -6.94 16.20
N GLY A 116 1.99 -5.63 16.44
CA GLY A 116 1.02 -4.85 17.23
C GLY A 116 -0.40 -4.91 16.71
N ILE A 117 -0.60 -5.14 15.40
CA ILE A 117 -1.93 -5.23 14.78
C ILE A 117 -2.81 -6.33 15.40
N ILE A 118 -2.22 -7.35 16.00
CA ILE A 118 -2.93 -8.44 16.69
C ILE A 118 -3.80 -7.88 17.83
N ASN A 119 -3.38 -6.77 18.45
CA ASN A 119 -4.14 -6.12 19.51
C ASN A 119 -5.30 -5.24 18.97
N ASP A 120 -5.21 -4.83 17.71
CA ASP A 120 -6.18 -3.95 17.07
C ASP A 120 -7.20 -4.74 16.22
N ARG A 121 -6.94 -6.00 15.91
CA ARG A 121 -7.77 -6.86 15.08
C ARG A 121 -8.23 -8.09 15.86
N GLN A 122 -9.47 -8.46 15.65
CA GLN A 122 -10.05 -9.66 16.26
C GLN A 122 -10.78 -10.49 15.20
N GLU A 123 -10.70 -11.81 15.35
CA GLU A 123 -11.56 -12.71 14.57
C GLU A 123 -13.01 -12.47 14.91
N GLY A 124 -13.86 -12.51 13.90
CA GLY A 124 -15.29 -12.25 14.14
C GLY A 124 -16.09 -12.28 12.86
N LYS A 125 -17.38 -12.17 13.04
CA LYS A 125 -18.37 -12.04 11.96
C LYS A 125 -19.23 -10.84 12.23
N SER A 126 -19.57 -10.12 11.17
CA SER A 126 -20.51 -9.01 11.24
C SER A 126 -21.35 -8.96 9.96
N TRP A 127 -22.40 -8.17 10.03
CA TRP A 127 -23.20 -7.84 8.85
C TRP A 127 -23.59 -6.37 8.89
N GLU A 128 -23.82 -5.83 7.72
CA GLU A 128 -24.21 -4.44 7.49
C GLU A 128 -25.31 -4.43 6.44
N TYR A 129 -26.37 -3.68 6.68
CA TYR A 129 -27.44 -3.48 5.71
C TYR A 129 -27.60 -2.00 5.42
N GLU A 130 -27.42 -1.63 4.16
CA GLU A 130 -27.51 -0.25 3.68
C GLU A 130 -28.65 -0.10 2.68
N PRO A 131 -29.81 0.46 3.11
CA PRO A 131 -30.99 0.56 2.26
C PRO A 131 -30.88 1.61 1.16
N SER A 132 -29.97 2.57 1.31
CA SER A 132 -29.82 3.70 0.38
C SER A 132 -28.49 3.67 -0.39
N GLY A 133 -27.76 2.54 -0.33
CA GLY A 133 -26.42 2.44 -0.88
C GLY A 133 -25.35 3.07 0.03
N GLY A 134 -24.09 2.78 -0.26
CA GLY A 134 -22.96 3.20 0.53
C GLY A 134 -21.62 2.85 -0.12
N PHE A 135 -20.63 2.53 0.69
CA PHE A 135 -19.27 2.28 0.21
C PHE A 135 -19.17 1.13 -0.82
N TRP A 136 -19.96 0.05 -0.62
CA TRP A 136 -19.84 -1.16 -1.42
C TRP A 136 -20.68 -1.16 -2.70
N ASN A 137 -21.79 -0.44 -2.69
CA ASN A 137 -22.71 -0.34 -3.83
C ASN A 137 -23.54 0.94 -3.75
N GLU A 138 -23.89 1.51 -4.89
CA GLU A 138 -24.71 2.74 -4.97
C GLU A 138 -26.19 2.50 -4.61
N SER A 139 -26.68 1.28 -4.74
CA SER A 139 -28.03 0.87 -4.33
C SER A 139 -27.99 0.00 -3.07
N GLU A 140 -29.15 -0.35 -2.56
CA GLU A 140 -29.35 -1.26 -1.41
C GLU A 140 -28.45 -2.49 -1.46
N TYR A 141 -27.85 -2.85 -0.33
CA TYR A 141 -27.06 -4.06 -0.18
C TYR A 141 -27.03 -4.62 1.24
N LEU A 142 -26.75 -5.92 1.31
CA LEU A 142 -26.36 -6.61 2.54
C LEU A 142 -24.91 -7.06 2.40
N LEU A 143 -24.08 -6.72 3.38
CA LEU A 143 -22.68 -7.16 3.48
C LEU A 143 -22.51 -8.13 4.64
N LEU A 144 -22.01 -9.32 4.36
CA LEU A 144 -21.57 -10.27 5.38
C LEU A 144 -20.05 -10.27 5.43
N SER A 145 -19.48 -9.97 6.60
CA SER A 145 -18.04 -9.87 6.81
C SER A 145 -17.55 -10.93 7.78
N GLN A 146 -16.39 -11.48 7.50
CA GLN A 146 -15.70 -12.39 8.42
C GLN A 146 -14.20 -12.09 8.43
N THR A 147 -13.62 -12.00 9.62
CA THR A 147 -12.17 -11.86 9.83
C THR A 147 -11.60 -13.17 10.34
N PHE A 148 -10.51 -13.62 9.71
CA PHE A 148 -9.72 -14.77 10.09
C PHE A 148 -8.31 -14.34 10.47
N HIS A 149 -7.72 -14.99 11.46
CA HIS A 149 -6.32 -14.81 11.83
C HIS A 149 -5.54 -16.10 11.60
N TYR A 150 -4.40 -15.98 10.91
CA TYR A 150 -3.45 -17.06 10.63
C TYR A 150 -2.11 -16.75 11.33
N PRO A 151 -1.97 -17.08 12.64
CA PRO A 151 -0.78 -16.69 13.41
C PRO A 151 0.53 -17.26 12.89
N ARG A 152 0.50 -18.48 12.30
CA ARG A 152 1.69 -19.12 11.73
C ARG A 152 2.21 -18.40 10.49
N ASP A 153 1.28 -17.85 9.70
CA ASP A 153 1.57 -17.14 8.47
C ASP A 153 1.67 -15.61 8.70
N LYS A 154 1.43 -15.18 9.95
CA LYS A 154 1.38 -13.77 10.34
C LYS A 154 0.45 -12.96 9.44
N ALA A 155 -0.76 -13.43 9.22
CA ALA A 155 -1.71 -12.80 8.31
C ALA A 155 -3.13 -12.79 8.86
N PHE A 156 -3.87 -11.74 8.53
CA PHE A 156 -5.31 -11.70 8.60
C PHE A 156 -5.91 -11.87 7.21
N ALA A 157 -7.09 -12.47 7.13
CA ALA A 157 -7.91 -12.47 5.93
C ALA A 157 -9.28 -11.89 6.27
N TYR A 158 -9.72 -10.94 5.48
CA TYR A 158 -11.04 -10.32 5.59
C TYR A 158 -11.87 -10.78 4.40
N GLN A 159 -12.88 -11.59 4.68
CA GLN A 159 -13.82 -12.04 3.68
C GLN A 159 -15.06 -11.18 3.73
N TYR A 160 -15.45 -10.64 2.57
CA TYR A 160 -16.65 -9.85 2.37
C TYR A 160 -17.52 -10.53 1.33
N ASN A 161 -18.77 -10.81 1.69
CA ASN A 161 -19.80 -11.28 0.75
C ASN A 161 -20.82 -10.15 0.59
N LEU A 162 -20.74 -9.46 -0.53
CA LEU A 162 -21.67 -8.39 -0.90
C LEU A 162 -22.84 -8.99 -1.63
N ILE A 163 -24.03 -8.77 -1.11
CA ILE A 163 -25.30 -9.24 -1.65
C ILE A 163 -26.07 -8.02 -2.16
N VAL A 164 -26.30 -7.97 -3.46
CA VAL A 164 -27.08 -6.94 -4.13
C VAL A 164 -28.13 -7.65 -4.95
N GLU A 165 -29.41 -7.46 -4.64
CA GLU A 165 -30.51 -8.20 -5.23
C GLU A 165 -30.24 -9.73 -5.16
N ASP A 166 -30.24 -10.41 -6.29
CA ASP A 166 -29.99 -11.87 -6.41
C ASP A 166 -28.51 -12.20 -6.67
N THR A 167 -27.60 -11.21 -6.58
CA THR A 167 -26.17 -11.39 -6.89
C THR A 167 -25.33 -11.39 -5.63
N ILE A 168 -24.41 -12.35 -5.52
CA ILE A 168 -23.40 -12.41 -4.45
C ILE A 168 -22.03 -12.22 -5.08
N LYS A 169 -21.31 -11.20 -4.60
CA LYS A 169 -19.88 -10.98 -4.93
C LYS A 169 -19.05 -11.21 -3.69
N GLN A 170 -18.01 -12.02 -3.82
CA GLN A 170 -17.07 -12.27 -2.72
C GLN A 170 -15.74 -11.57 -2.97
N PHE A 171 -15.24 -10.92 -1.92
CA PHE A 171 -13.91 -10.32 -1.88
C PHE A 171 -13.14 -10.91 -0.71
N ILE A 172 -11.85 -11.17 -0.90
CA ILE A 172 -10.94 -11.57 0.18
C ILE A 172 -9.74 -10.63 0.13
N VAL A 173 -9.52 -9.91 1.22
CA VAL A 173 -8.37 -9.03 1.41
C VAL A 173 -7.43 -9.68 2.41
N TRP A 174 -6.16 -9.82 2.03
CA TRP A 174 -5.12 -10.32 2.89
C TRP A 174 -4.33 -9.16 3.48
N GLU A 175 -3.92 -9.30 4.74
CA GLU A 175 -3.15 -8.28 5.45
C GLU A 175 -2.08 -8.99 6.28
N ARG A 176 -0.87 -9.05 5.73
CA ARG A 176 0.28 -9.63 6.41
C ARG A 176 0.94 -8.60 7.31
N TYR A 177 1.38 -9.04 8.50
CA TYR A 177 2.15 -8.24 9.43
C TYR A 177 3.54 -8.84 9.64
N TYR A 178 4.47 -8.01 10.12
CA TYR A 178 5.89 -8.37 10.20
C TYR A 178 6.48 -7.98 11.55
N SER A 179 7.47 -8.76 12.01
CA SER A 179 8.42 -8.26 13.01
C SER A 179 9.48 -7.39 12.34
N GLU A 180 10.09 -6.49 13.11
CA GLU A 180 11.21 -5.65 12.61
C GLU A 180 12.37 -6.51 12.07
N LYS A 181 12.63 -7.64 12.74
CA LYS A 181 13.69 -8.57 12.31
C LYS A 181 13.37 -9.19 10.96
N GLU A 182 12.14 -9.67 10.75
CA GLU A 182 11.74 -10.30 9.47
C GLU A 182 11.89 -9.34 8.30
N ILE A 183 11.33 -8.15 8.41
CA ILE A 183 11.40 -7.19 7.30
C ILE A 183 12.83 -6.73 7.03
N THR A 184 13.63 -6.55 8.10
CA THR A 184 15.05 -6.19 7.97
C THR A 184 15.84 -7.30 7.27
N ASP A 185 15.65 -8.55 7.65
CA ASP A 185 16.35 -9.70 7.05
C ASP A 185 15.94 -9.89 5.58
N LEU A 186 14.65 -9.71 5.30
CA LEU A 186 14.10 -9.78 3.93
C LEU A 186 14.75 -8.72 3.03
N LEU A 187 14.77 -7.46 3.45
CA LEU A 187 15.36 -6.36 2.69
C LEU A 187 16.87 -6.56 2.48
N LYS A 188 17.59 -6.97 3.51
CA LYS A 188 19.04 -7.30 3.39
C LYS A 188 19.30 -8.41 2.39
N LYS A 189 18.46 -9.46 2.38
CA LYS A 189 18.57 -10.57 1.44
C LYS A 189 18.41 -10.14 -0.02
N ILE A 190 17.60 -9.10 -0.28
CA ILE A 190 17.44 -8.51 -1.61
C ILE A 190 18.66 -7.67 -2.01
N GLY A 191 19.34 -7.06 -1.04
CA GLY A 191 20.52 -6.22 -1.24
C GLY A 191 20.39 -4.79 -0.70
N PHE A 192 19.23 -4.45 -0.14
CA PHE A 192 19.01 -3.13 0.45
C PHE A 192 19.91 -2.86 1.65
N ARG A 193 20.28 -1.59 1.82
CA ARG A 193 21.15 -1.09 2.87
C ARG A 193 20.48 0.05 3.64
N LYS A 194 21.09 0.50 4.73
CA LYS A 194 20.64 1.64 5.56
C LYS A 194 19.14 1.55 5.89
N ILE A 195 18.71 0.39 6.38
CA ILE A 195 17.31 0.16 6.72
C ILE A 195 17.00 0.87 8.03
N SER A 196 16.02 1.76 8.03
CA SER A 196 15.47 2.41 9.23
C SER A 196 13.99 2.16 9.35
N ILE A 197 13.53 1.93 10.58
CA ILE A 197 12.13 1.62 10.90
C ILE A 197 11.61 2.72 11.83
N HIS A 198 10.49 3.31 11.44
CA HIS A 198 9.85 4.41 12.15
C HIS A 198 8.46 4.00 12.59
N LYS A 199 8.25 3.92 13.89
CA LYS A 199 6.96 3.62 14.52
C LYS A 199 6.29 4.91 15.00
N ASN A 200 4.98 4.83 15.22
CA ASN A 200 4.18 5.92 15.78
C ASN A 200 4.22 7.24 14.97
N LEU A 201 4.52 7.16 13.68
CA LEU A 201 4.48 8.31 12.78
C LEU A 201 3.05 8.89 12.71
N LEU A 202 2.08 7.99 12.66
CA LEU A 202 0.65 8.32 12.61
C LEU A 202 0.05 8.07 14.00
N GLY A 203 -0.21 8.94 14.84
CA GLY A 203 -0.91 8.66 16.12
C GLY A 203 -2.21 7.87 15.87
N LYS A 204 -2.63 7.07 16.84
CA LYS A 204 -3.89 6.31 16.78
C LYS A 204 -5.09 7.28 16.66
N ASN A 205 -5.94 7.03 15.68
CA ASN A 205 -7.21 7.74 15.46
C ASN A 205 -8.22 6.80 14.77
N ASN A 206 -9.36 7.33 14.30
CA ASN A 206 -10.42 6.53 13.67
C ASN A 206 -9.99 5.86 12.33
N PHE A 207 -8.90 6.29 11.72
CA PHE A 207 -8.44 5.84 10.39
C PHE A 207 -7.07 5.16 10.43
N THR A 208 -6.31 5.33 11.51
CA THR A 208 -4.96 4.77 11.66
C THR A 208 -4.84 4.04 12.97
N SER A 209 -4.19 2.88 12.97
CA SER A 209 -3.75 2.20 14.17
C SER A 209 -2.39 2.76 14.64
N SER A 210 -1.87 2.26 15.74
CA SER A 210 -0.49 2.50 16.14
C SER A 210 0.44 1.38 15.70
N SER A 211 -0.05 0.51 14.83
CA SER A 211 0.62 -0.72 14.44
C SER A 211 1.39 -0.59 13.13
N GLU A 212 1.28 0.54 12.43
CA GLU A 212 2.05 0.80 11.21
C GLU A 212 3.52 1.05 11.53
N MET A 213 4.38 0.41 10.74
CA MET A 213 5.83 0.69 10.68
C MET A 213 6.16 1.26 9.31
N PHE A 214 6.77 2.44 9.29
CA PHE A 214 7.31 3.05 8.09
C PHE A 214 8.77 2.64 7.94
N ILE A 215 9.11 2.12 6.79
CA ILE A 215 10.46 1.64 6.48
C ILE A 215 11.07 2.56 5.41
N VAL A 216 12.29 3.01 5.68
CA VAL A 216 13.12 3.72 4.71
C VAL A 216 14.35 2.86 4.47
N THR A 217 14.64 2.57 3.21
CA THR A 217 15.80 1.77 2.85
C THR A 217 16.46 2.27 1.56
N GLU A 218 17.75 2.05 1.41
CA GLU A 218 18.58 2.52 0.29
C GLU A 218 19.12 1.31 -0.50
N LYS A 219 19.23 1.45 -1.81
CA LYS A 219 19.88 0.48 -2.70
C LYS A 219 21.39 0.41 -2.46
#